data_3dbfd8a53653d3c11a1b12e0e384b9d8
#
_entry.id   3dbfd8a53653d3c11a1b12e0e384b9d8
#
_cell.length_a   1.000
_cell.length_b   1.000
_cell.length_c   1.000
_cell.angle_alpha   90.00
_cell.angle_beta   90.00
_cell.angle_gamma   90.00
#
_symmetry.space_group_name_H-M   'P 1'
#
loop_
_entity.id
_entity.type
_entity.pdbx_description
1 polymer ?
#
loop_
_entity_poly.entity_id
_entity_poly.type
_entity_poly.pdbx_seq_one_letter_code
_entity_poly.pdbx_strand_id
1 'polypeptide(L)'
;SDPLPEKLTPLFTAPALPVFHLPTDVDVQSYDVVMAADSVDRGFDTWRSTLREDQIVVLIDHHPDIDMPADITLIDTEHSSSSEIVYEYFEQHQIPITLPVATALLMGIVFDTGNFKHTNVTPRVMRVGVELMKLGAPLAQIGNVLFAQTRVGGVKLWGRALERARYFPTTGMVVTAITTRDLRECDAE
;
A
#
# COMPACT_ATOMS: atom_id res chain seq x y z
N SER A 1 -0.84 3.27 -13.62
CA SER A 1 -0.47 3.66 -12.23
C SER A 1 -0.29 5.16 -12.20
N ASP A 2 -0.87 5.81 -11.21
CA ASP A 2 -0.67 7.24 -11.01
C ASP A 2 0.81 7.53 -10.69
N PRO A 3 1.34 8.70 -11.08
CA PRO A 3 2.68 9.10 -10.70
C PRO A 3 2.78 9.12 -9.17
N LEU A 4 4.00 8.91 -8.66
CA LEU A 4 4.24 9.00 -7.21
C LEU A 4 3.63 10.29 -6.67
N PRO A 5 2.69 10.23 -5.73
CA PRO A 5 2.10 11.44 -5.17
C PRO A 5 3.18 12.41 -4.68
N GLU A 6 3.07 13.69 -5.02
CA GLU A 6 4.06 14.72 -4.62
C GLU A 6 4.38 14.67 -3.12
N LYS A 7 3.40 14.30 -2.29
CA LYS A 7 3.57 14.16 -0.84
C LYS A 7 4.59 13.08 -0.45
N LEU A 8 4.85 12.08 -1.30
CA LEU A 8 5.83 11.02 -1.04
C LEU A 8 7.25 11.40 -1.46
N THR A 9 7.39 12.40 -2.34
CA THR A 9 8.69 12.86 -2.86
C THR A 9 9.72 13.16 -1.76
N PRO A 10 9.37 13.78 -0.62
CA PRO A 10 10.34 14.06 0.45
C PRO A 10 10.92 12.82 1.13
N LEU A 11 10.25 11.66 1.02
CA LEU A 11 10.71 10.39 1.61
C LEU A 11 11.77 9.71 0.76
N PHE A 12 11.85 10.08 -0.51
CA PHE A 12 12.75 9.45 -1.47
C PHE A 12 13.60 10.52 -2.16
N THR A 13 14.88 10.60 -1.78
CA THR A 13 15.84 11.46 -2.47
C THR A 13 16.20 10.85 -3.81
N ALA A 14 15.99 11.61 -4.91
CA ALA A 14 16.41 11.18 -6.24
C ALA A 14 17.90 10.76 -6.26
N PRO A 15 18.32 9.77 -7.05
CA PRO A 15 17.71 9.24 -8.27
C PRO A 15 17.15 7.81 -8.16
N ALA A 16 16.84 7.34 -6.96
CA ALA A 16 16.62 5.91 -6.69
C ALA A 16 15.17 5.44 -6.85
N LEU A 17 14.23 6.30 -7.25
CA LEU A 17 12.87 5.85 -7.48
C LEU A 17 12.71 5.30 -8.90
N PRO A 18 12.05 4.14 -9.02
CA PRO A 18 11.67 3.62 -10.31
C PRO A 18 10.78 4.62 -11.04
N VAL A 19 10.93 4.68 -12.35
CA VAL A 19 10.07 5.48 -13.21
C VAL A 19 8.67 4.84 -13.18
N PHE A 20 7.68 5.61 -12.76
CA PHE A 20 6.28 5.17 -12.81
C PHE A 20 5.73 5.45 -14.20
N HIS A 21 5.31 4.40 -14.86
CA HIS A 21 4.62 4.49 -16.14
C HIS A 21 3.15 4.12 -15.94
N LEU A 22 2.29 4.72 -16.73
CA LEU A 22 0.93 4.18 -16.89
C LEU A 22 1.04 2.79 -17.54
N PRO A 23 0.08 1.89 -17.27
CA PRO A 23 0.05 0.58 -17.91
C PRO A 23 0.20 0.62 -19.43
N THR A 24 -0.30 1.66 -20.07
CA THR A 24 -0.22 1.90 -21.52
C THR A 24 1.17 2.29 -22.00
N ASP A 25 2.07 2.72 -21.09
CA ASP A 25 3.38 3.26 -21.44
C ASP A 25 4.48 2.20 -21.31
N VAL A 26 4.14 1.02 -20.77
CA VAL A 26 5.09 -0.07 -20.55
C VAL A 26 4.86 -1.17 -21.57
N ASP A 27 5.86 -1.42 -22.39
CA ASP A 27 5.90 -2.61 -23.23
C ASP A 27 6.27 -3.83 -22.38
N VAL A 28 5.28 -4.46 -21.78
CA VAL A 28 5.48 -5.65 -20.92
C VAL A 28 6.12 -6.82 -21.66
N GLN A 29 6.03 -6.83 -23.00
CA GLN A 29 6.63 -7.87 -23.82
C GLN A 29 8.16 -7.83 -23.85
N SER A 30 8.76 -6.69 -23.48
CA SER A 30 10.22 -6.50 -23.46
C SER A 30 10.91 -7.05 -22.20
N TYR A 31 10.15 -7.55 -21.21
CA TYR A 31 10.69 -8.05 -19.94
C TYR A 31 10.62 -9.58 -19.87
N ASP A 32 11.61 -10.22 -19.26
CA ASP A 32 11.66 -11.66 -19.04
C ASP A 32 10.91 -12.07 -17.75
N VAL A 33 10.83 -11.15 -16.78
CA VAL A 33 10.17 -11.37 -15.50
C VAL A 33 9.18 -10.26 -15.23
N VAL A 34 7.96 -10.63 -14.85
CA VAL A 34 6.92 -9.69 -14.42
C VAL A 34 6.53 -10.02 -12.99
N MET A 35 6.67 -9.03 -12.11
CA MET A 35 6.35 -9.19 -10.71
C MET A 35 5.14 -8.33 -10.34
N ALA A 36 4.15 -8.95 -9.71
CA ALA A 36 3.02 -8.27 -9.12
C ALA A 36 3.12 -8.36 -7.59
N ALA A 37 3.15 -7.21 -6.93
CA ALA A 37 3.13 -7.11 -5.49
C ALA A 37 1.90 -6.32 -5.04
N ASP A 38 1.08 -6.88 -4.13
CA ASP A 38 -0.11 -6.24 -3.57
C ASP A 38 -1.09 -5.71 -4.63
N SER A 39 -1.24 -6.42 -5.73
CA SER A 39 -1.95 -5.89 -6.91
C SER A 39 -2.81 -6.90 -7.65
N VAL A 40 -2.96 -8.11 -7.14
CA VAL A 40 -3.65 -9.19 -7.86
C VAL A 40 -5.11 -8.84 -8.11
N ASP A 41 -5.81 -8.30 -7.13
CA ASP A 41 -7.21 -7.85 -7.22
C ASP A 41 -7.38 -6.40 -7.71
N ARG A 42 -6.27 -5.74 -8.09
CA ARG A 42 -6.24 -4.35 -8.59
C ARG A 42 -5.97 -4.26 -10.09
N GLY A 43 -6.33 -5.28 -10.85
CA GLY A 43 -6.25 -5.30 -12.32
C GLY A 43 -5.05 -6.01 -12.91
N PHE A 44 -4.22 -6.69 -12.12
CA PHE A 44 -3.13 -7.48 -12.66
C PHE A 44 -3.63 -8.66 -13.51
N ASP A 45 -4.80 -9.20 -13.21
CA ASP A 45 -5.49 -10.22 -14.00
C ASP A 45 -5.65 -9.80 -15.47
N THR A 46 -6.00 -8.53 -15.71
CA THR A 46 -6.10 -7.95 -17.05
C THR A 46 -4.75 -7.96 -17.78
N TRP A 47 -3.67 -7.66 -17.05
CA TRP A 47 -2.32 -7.67 -17.60
C TRP A 47 -1.83 -9.08 -17.85
N ARG A 48 -2.16 -10.02 -17.00
CA ARG A 48 -1.75 -11.43 -17.10
C ARG A 48 -2.08 -12.02 -18.47
N SER A 49 -3.21 -11.65 -19.04
CA SER A 49 -3.64 -12.11 -20.36
C SER A 49 -2.81 -11.56 -21.53
N THR A 50 -2.02 -10.52 -21.29
CA THR A 50 -1.15 -9.88 -22.30
C THR A 50 0.28 -10.37 -22.26
N LEU A 51 0.66 -11.16 -21.24
CA LEU A 51 2.02 -11.66 -21.07
C LEU A 51 2.32 -12.79 -22.05
N ARG A 52 3.59 -12.91 -22.46
CA ARG A 52 4.07 -14.05 -23.26
C ARG A 52 4.10 -15.32 -22.41
N GLU A 53 4.01 -16.47 -23.05
CA GLU A 53 4.06 -17.78 -22.37
C GLU A 53 5.43 -18.09 -21.73
N ASP A 54 6.51 -17.49 -22.24
CA ASP A 54 7.87 -17.69 -21.75
C ASP A 54 8.32 -16.70 -20.68
N GLN A 55 7.47 -15.74 -20.31
CA GLN A 55 7.77 -14.80 -19.23
C GLN A 55 7.52 -15.45 -17.86
N ILE A 56 8.46 -15.22 -16.94
CA ILE A 56 8.30 -15.65 -15.55
C ILE A 56 7.39 -14.67 -14.80
N VAL A 57 6.33 -15.18 -14.21
CA VAL A 57 5.40 -14.41 -13.40
C VAL A 57 5.63 -14.69 -11.92
N VAL A 58 5.85 -13.62 -11.15
CA VAL A 58 6.04 -13.68 -9.69
C VAL A 58 4.91 -12.92 -9.00
N LEU A 59 4.24 -13.57 -8.06
CA LEU A 59 3.23 -12.93 -7.21
C LEU A 59 3.72 -12.82 -5.77
N ILE A 60 3.59 -11.63 -5.19
CA ILE A 60 3.86 -11.37 -3.78
C ILE A 60 2.61 -10.72 -3.18
N ASP A 61 1.95 -11.39 -2.24
CA ASP A 61 0.71 -10.87 -1.69
C ASP A 61 0.41 -11.41 -0.29
N HIS A 62 -0.39 -10.68 0.48
CA HIS A 62 -0.82 -11.07 1.81
C HIS A 62 -2.35 -11.22 1.93
N HIS A 63 -3.09 -11.03 0.84
CA HIS A 63 -4.53 -11.18 0.83
C HIS A 63 -4.94 -12.66 0.73
N PRO A 64 -6.07 -13.06 1.35
CA PRO A 64 -6.65 -14.38 1.16
C PRO A 64 -7.25 -14.52 -0.25
N ASP A 65 -7.46 -15.76 -0.67
CA ASP A 65 -8.21 -16.13 -1.87
C ASP A 65 -7.60 -15.64 -3.21
N ILE A 66 -6.26 -15.52 -3.24
CA ILE A 66 -5.56 -15.25 -4.50
C ILE A 66 -5.46 -16.55 -5.31
N ASP A 67 -6.29 -16.66 -6.34
CA ASP A 67 -6.29 -17.78 -7.30
C ASP A 67 -5.83 -17.27 -8.68
N MET A 68 -4.54 -16.99 -8.81
CA MET A 68 -3.94 -16.56 -10.07
C MET A 68 -2.72 -17.42 -10.42
N PRO A 69 -2.66 -18.01 -11.63
CA PRO A 69 -1.51 -18.78 -12.06
C PRO A 69 -0.25 -17.92 -12.15
N ALA A 70 0.82 -18.36 -11.49
CA ALA A 70 2.14 -17.78 -11.54
C ALA A 70 3.21 -18.85 -11.43
N ASP A 71 4.43 -18.54 -11.89
CA ASP A 71 5.55 -19.46 -11.81
C ASP A 71 6.16 -19.48 -10.41
N ILE A 72 6.11 -18.34 -9.73
CA ILE A 72 6.59 -18.18 -8.34
C ILE A 72 5.53 -17.42 -7.55
N THR A 73 5.16 -17.94 -6.39
CA THR A 73 4.22 -17.30 -5.47
C THR A 73 4.87 -17.14 -4.08
N LEU A 74 4.81 -15.92 -3.55
CA LEU A 74 5.14 -15.56 -2.17
C LEU A 74 3.87 -14.98 -1.55
N ILE A 75 2.94 -15.86 -1.18
CA ILE A 75 1.63 -15.47 -0.62
C ILE A 75 1.55 -15.99 0.81
N ASP A 76 1.35 -15.08 1.77
CA ASP A 76 1.20 -15.42 3.16
C ASP A 76 0.25 -14.48 3.89
N THR A 77 -0.92 -14.98 4.23
CA THR A 77 -2.01 -14.23 4.88
C THR A 77 -1.75 -13.94 6.37
N GLU A 78 -0.74 -14.55 6.97
CA GLU A 78 -0.32 -14.27 8.34
C GLU A 78 0.59 -13.04 8.45
N HIS A 79 1.03 -12.49 7.31
CA HIS A 79 1.78 -11.25 7.26
C HIS A 79 0.86 -10.04 7.22
N SER A 80 1.30 -8.95 7.82
CA SER A 80 0.52 -7.70 7.88
C SER A 80 0.46 -6.95 6.55
N SER A 81 1.39 -7.23 5.65
CA SER A 81 1.56 -6.57 4.35
C SER A 81 2.47 -7.36 3.43
N SER A 82 2.35 -7.15 2.13
CA SER A 82 3.31 -7.66 1.15
C SER A 82 4.73 -7.14 1.39
N SER A 83 4.87 -5.95 1.98
CA SER A 83 6.17 -5.39 2.39
C SER A 83 6.85 -6.18 3.50
N GLU A 84 6.09 -6.75 4.43
CA GLU A 84 6.62 -7.64 5.48
C GLU A 84 7.17 -8.94 4.86
N ILE A 85 6.46 -9.53 3.89
CA ILE A 85 6.92 -10.71 3.14
C ILE A 85 8.24 -10.42 2.41
N VAL A 86 8.32 -9.28 1.70
CA VAL A 86 9.55 -8.88 1.00
C VAL A 86 10.71 -8.66 1.97
N TYR A 87 10.45 -8.06 3.14
CA TYR A 87 11.48 -7.90 4.17
C TYR A 87 12.03 -9.25 4.62
N GLU A 88 11.17 -10.21 4.97
CA GLU A 88 11.60 -11.54 5.40
C GLU A 88 12.36 -12.29 4.31
N TYR A 89 11.93 -12.18 3.06
CA TYR A 89 12.67 -12.73 1.93
C TYR A 89 14.10 -12.17 1.86
N PHE A 90 14.26 -10.85 2.01
CA PHE A 90 15.57 -10.21 1.99
C PHE A 90 16.43 -10.64 3.18
N GLU A 91 15.84 -10.76 4.37
CA GLU A 91 16.54 -11.23 5.56
C GLU A 91 17.02 -12.68 5.41
N GLN A 92 16.14 -13.59 4.98
CA GLN A 92 16.46 -15.01 4.80
C GLN A 92 17.55 -15.23 3.75
N HIS A 93 17.56 -14.45 2.68
CA HIS A 93 18.53 -14.54 1.60
C HIS A 93 19.73 -13.63 1.77
N GLN A 94 19.85 -12.94 2.92
CA GLN A 94 20.95 -12.02 3.24
C GLN A 94 21.13 -10.92 2.17
N ILE A 95 20.03 -10.48 1.55
CA ILE A 95 20.04 -9.40 0.58
C ILE A 95 20.16 -8.07 1.34
N PRO A 96 21.16 -7.23 1.03
CA PRO A 96 21.33 -5.95 1.71
C PRO A 96 20.15 -5.01 1.48
N ILE A 97 19.60 -4.47 2.59
CA ILE A 97 18.52 -3.50 2.56
C ILE A 97 19.11 -2.10 2.67
N THR A 98 19.02 -1.32 1.60
CA THR A 98 19.46 0.09 1.58
C THR A 98 18.42 1.00 2.24
N LEU A 99 18.82 2.22 2.61
CA LEU A 99 17.89 3.19 3.21
C LEU A 99 16.62 3.46 2.36
N PRO A 100 16.71 3.65 1.03
CA PRO A 100 15.50 3.80 0.21
C PRO A 100 14.59 2.57 0.26
N VAL A 101 15.15 1.37 0.22
CA VAL A 101 14.38 0.11 0.32
C VAL A 101 13.76 -0.01 1.70
N ALA A 102 14.51 0.24 2.78
CA ALA A 102 13.98 0.24 4.15
C ALA A 102 12.83 1.24 4.32
N THR A 103 12.94 2.42 3.73
CA THR A 103 11.89 3.45 3.75
C THR A 103 10.63 2.98 3.02
N ALA A 104 10.79 2.37 1.83
CA ALA A 104 9.67 1.86 1.05
C ALA A 104 8.96 0.69 1.75
N LEU A 105 9.71 -0.26 2.30
CA LEU A 105 9.16 -1.39 3.06
C LEU A 105 8.42 -0.92 4.31
N LEU A 106 9.02 0.01 5.09
CA LEU A 106 8.36 0.55 6.27
C LEU A 106 7.10 1.33 5.89
N MET A 107 7.10 2.03 4.78
CA MET A 107 5.92 2.77 4.29
C MET A 107 4.76 1.82 3.98
N GLY A 108 5.00 0.70 3.29
CA GLY A 108 3.97 -0.32 3.03
C GLY A 108 3.42 -0.92 4.32
N ILE A 109 4.30 -1.32 5.25
CA ILE A 109 3.89 -1.83 6.57
C ILE A 109 3.03 -0.80 7.33
N VAL A 110 3.45 0.45 7.38
CA VAL A 110 2.73 1.53 8.07
C VAL A 110 1.37 1.77 7.44
N PHE A 111 1.26 1.69 6.12
CA PHE A 111 -0.01 1.84 5.41
C PHE A 111 -0.99 0.72 5.75
N ASP A 112 -0.60 -0.54 5.60
CA ASP A 112 -1.48 -1.69 5.79
C ASP A 112 -1.82 -1.97 7.25
N THR A 113 -0.96 -1.55 8.17
CA THR A 113 -1.22 -1.63 9.62
C THR A 113 -1.91 -0.41 10.20
N GLY A 114 -2.26 0.59 9.38
CA GLY A 114 -2.85 1.84 9.84
C GLY A 114 -1.97 2.54 10.88
N ASN A 115 -0.67 2.63 10.62
CA ASN A 115 0.34 3.13 11.56
C ASN A 115 0.41 2.29 12.84
N PHE A 116 0.47 0.97 12.68
CA PHE A 116 0.50 -0.03 13.75
C PHE A 116 -0.71 -0.01 14.69
N LYS A 117 -1.91 0.29 14.16
CA LYS A 117 -3.16 0.37 14.94
C LYS A 117 -4.17 -0.72 14.57
N HIS A 118 -4.02 -1.37 13.43
CA HIS A 118 -4.95 -2.38 12.97
C HIS A 118 -4.74 -3.72 13.69
N THR A 119 -5.71 -4.62 13.58
CA THR A 119 -5.71 -5.93 14.24
C THR A 119 -4.70 -6.92 13.66
N ASN A 120 -4.16 -6.65 12.48
CA ASN A 120 -3.10 -7.42 11.84
C ASN A 120 -1.69 -7.11 12.37
N VAL A 121 -1.56 -6.24 13.39
CA VAL A 121 -0.28 -5.95 14.03
C VAL A 121 0.14 -7.06 14.94
N THR A 122 1.30 -7.65 14.67
CA THR A 122 1.90 -8.75 15.43
C THR A 122 3.24 -8.34 16.06
N PRO A 123 3.74 -9.08 17.05
CA PRO A 123 5.11 -8.85 17.56
C PRO A 123 6.19 -8.98 16.46
N ARG A 124 5.93 -9.78 15.42
CA ARG A 124 6.82 -9.95 14.28
C ARG A 124 6.92 -8.65 13.48
N VAL A 125 5.80 -8.09 13.02
CA VAL A 125 5.81 -6.85 12.23
C VAL A 125 6.38 -5.67 13.03
N MET A 126 6.17 -5.62 14.33
CA MET A 126 6.80 -4.61 15.19
C MET A 126 8.33 -4.73 15.20
N ARG A 127 8.88 -5.95 15.25
CA ARG A 127 10.33 -6.16 15.11
C ARG A 127 10.84 -5.72 13.74
N VAL A 128 10.14 -6.11 12.67
CA VAL A 128 10.49 -5.65 11.31
C VAL A 128 10.53 -4.14 11.23
N GLY A 129 9.52 -3.45 11.78
CA GLY A 129 9.51 -2.00 11.86
C GLY A 129 10.73 -1.42 12.58
N VAL A 130 11.13 -2.02 13.69
CA VAL A 130 12.33 -1.60 14.45
C VAL A 130 13.61 -1.81 13.62
N GLU A 131 13.76 -2.95 12.94
CA GLU A 131 14.95 -3.20 12.12
C GLU A 131 15.04 -2.22 10.93
N LEU A 132 13.92 -1.93 10.27
CA LEU A 132 13.89 -0.93 9.20
C LEU A 132 14.23 0.48 9.72
N MET A 133 13.76 0.85 10.91
CA MET A 133 14.14 2.11 11.56
C MET A 133 15.63 2.17 11.92
N LYS A 134 16.25 1.06 12.33
CA LYS A 134 17.72 0.99 12.57
C LYS A 134 18.51 1.26 11.29
N LEU A 135 17.96 0.89 10.13
CA LEU A 135 18.53 1.23 8.82
C LEU A 135 18.29 2.69 8.40
N GLY A 136 17.62 3.48 9.25
CA GLY A 136 17.38 4.90 9.06
C GLY A 136 16.00 5.26 8.48
N ALA A 137 15.10 4.29 8.26
CA ALA A 137 13.77 4.59 7.73
C ALA A 137 12.98 5.53 8.66
N PRO A 138 12.45 6.67 8.15
CA PRO A 138 11.94 7.76 8.98
C PRO A 138 10.46 7.55 9.33
N LEU A 139 10.14 6.67 10.29
CA LEU A 139 8.75 6.32 10.67
C LEU A 139 7.86 7.53 10.89
N ALA A 140 8.32 8.54 11.64
CA ALA A 140 7.52 9.72 11.93
C ALA A 140 7.16 10.52 10.67
N GLN A 141 8.08 10.65 9.71
CA GLN A 141 7.82 11.32 8.44
C GLN A 141 6.85 10.51 7.58
N ILE A 142 7.03 9.18 7.54
CA ILE A 142 6.12 8.26 6.84
C ILE A 142 4.70 8.41 7.39
N GLY A 143 4.52 8.35 8.71
CA GLY A 143 3.23 8.51 9.35
C GLY A 143 2.58 9.87 9.04
N ASN A 144 3.35 10.95 9.09
CA ASN A 144 2.85 12.30 8.74
C ASN A 144 2.43 12.39 7.27
N VAL A 145 3.21 11.83 6.35
CA VAL A 145 2.88 11.87 4.92
C VAL A 145 1.63 11.05 4.61
N LEU A 146 1.47 9.89 5.22
CA LEU A 146 0.34 9.01 4.95
C LEU A 146 -0.96 9.44 5.64
N PHE A 147 -0.88 9.92 6.89
CA PHE A 147 -2.07 10.07 7.74
C PHE A 147 -2.36 11.49 8.26
N ALA A 148 -1.38 12.41 8.29
CA ALA A 148 -1.56 13.72 8.90
C ALA A 148 -2.11 14.80 7.95
N GLN A 149 -2.13 14.55 6.64
CA GLN A 149 -2.56 15.57 5.67
C GLN A 149 -4.08 15.51 5.42
N THR A 150 -4.84 15.92 6.42
CA THR A 150 -6.28 16.17 6.22
C THR A 150 -6.47 17.60 5.72
N ARG A 151 -6.83 17.78 4.45
CA ARG A 151 -7.21 19.09 3.92
C ARG A 151 -8.38 19.66 4.74
N VAL A 152 -8.45 20.99 4.88
CA VAL A 152 -9.55 21.66 5.59
C VAL A 152 -10.92 21.23 5.05
N GLY A 153 -11.03 21.02 3.73
CA GLY A 153 -12.23 20.46 3.09
C GLY A 153 -12.62 19.10 3.65
N GLY A 154 -11.66 18.19 3.79
CA GLY A 154 -11.87 16.89 4.40
C GLY A 154 -12.35 16.98 5.85
N VAL A 155 -11.78 17.88 6.66
CA VAL A 155 -12.25 18.11 8.06
C VAL A 155 -13.69 18.62 8.09
N LYS A 156 -14.05 19.55 7.20
CA LYS A 156 -15.43 20.04 7.08
C LYS A 156 -16.39 18.92 6.67
N LEU A 157 -15.97 18.06 5.73
CA LEU A 157 -16.76 16.92 5.29
C LEU A 157 -17.01 15.93 6.42
N TRP A 158 -15.96 15.61 7.20
CA TRP A 158 -16.10 14.81 8.43
C TRP A 158 -17.09 15.45 9.42
N GLY A 159 -17.01 16.76 9.63
CA GLY A 159 -17.95 17.49 10.48
C GLY A 159 -19.40 17.28 10.04
N ARG A 160 -19.70 17.39 8.74
CA ARG A 160 -21.04 17.14 8.19
C ARG A 160 -21.49 15.69 8.36
N ALA A 161 -20.59 14.75 8.13
CA ALA A 161 -20.88 13.33 8.31
C ALA A 161 -21.25 13.03 9.76
N LEU A 162 -20.48 13.53 10.72
CA LEU A 162 -20.73 13.33 12.15
C LEU A 162 -22.02 14.00 12.60
N GLU A 163 -22.33 15.22 12.16
CA GLU A 163 -23.57 15.94 12.46
C GLU A 163 -24.81 15.15 12.02
N ARG A 164 -24.74 14.46 10.87
CA ARG A 164 -25.84 13.65 10.34
C ARG A 164 -25.88 12.23 10.89
N ALA A 165 -24.90 11.81 11.67
CA ALA A 165 -24.84 10.47 12.21
C ALA A 165 -26.07 10.17 13.08
N ARG A 166 -26.72 9.03 12.82
CA ARG A 166 -27.87 8.55 13.57
C ARG A 166 -27.61 7.17 14.09
N TYR A 167 -27.86 6.99 15.37
CA TYR A 167 -27.79 5.68 16.01
C TYR A 167 -29.12 4.97 15.95
N PHE A 168 -29.11 3.71 15.54
CA PHE A 168 -30.28 2.82 15.46
C PHE A 168 -30.15 1.73 16.56
N PRO A 169 -30.82 1.89 17.72
CA PRO A 169 -30.63 0.98 18.84
C PRO A 169 -31.03 -0.47 18.55
N THR A 170 -32.00 -0.69 17.67
CA THR A 170 -32.48 -2.04 17.33
C THR A 170 -31.48 -2.88 16.57
N THR A 171 -30.57 -2.24 15.84
CA THR A 171 -29.53 -2.91 15.03
C THR A 171 -28.13 -2.67 15.57
N GLY A 172 -27.96 -1.76 16.53
CA GLY A 172 -26.65 -1.33 17.04
C GLY A 172 -25.83 -0.53 16.02
N MET A 173 -26.44 -0.07 14.92
CA MET A 173 -25.74 0.62 13.83
C MET A 173 -25.75 2.13 14.02
N VAL A 174 -24.65 2.76 13.60
CA VAL A 174 -24.58 4.20 13.33
C VAL A 174 -24.53 4.40 11.82
N VAL A 175 -25.45 5.20 11.27
CA VAL A 175 -25.54 5.49 9.84
C VAL A 175 -25.39 6.98 9.63
N THR A 176 -24.59 7.35 8.62
CA THR A 176 -24.47 8.72 8.12
C THR A 176 -24.40 8.72 6.60
N ALA A 177 -24.52 9.90 5.98
CA ALA A 177 -24.42 10.05 4.54
C ALA A 177 -23.67 11.33 4.18
N ILE A 178 -22.82 11.20 3.15
CA ILE A 178 -22.14 12.30 2.47
C ILE A 178 -22.71 12.35 1.05
N THR A 179 -23.10 13.54 0.61
CA THR A 179 -23.64 13.78 -0.73
C THR A 179 -22.59 14.40 -1.64
N THR A 180 -22.78 14.30 -2.96
CA THR A 180 -21.94 15.01 -3.94
C THR A 180 -21.93 16.53 -3.71
N ARG A 181 -23.04 17.10 -3.19
CA ARG A 181 -23.11 18.50 -2.81
C ARG A 181 -22.15 18.82 -1.66
N ASP A 182 -22.06 17.95 -0.68
CA ASP A 182 -21.13 18.11 0.47
C ASP A 182 -19.68 18.12 0.01
N LEU A 183 -19.31 17.23 -0.93
CA LEU A 183 -17.97 17.19 -1.49
C LEU A 183 -17.60 18.53 -2.12
N ARG A 184 -18.47 19.08 -2.97
CA ARG A 184 -18.27 20.38 -3.64
C ARG A 184 -18.18 21.54 -2.65
N GLU A 185 -19.15 21.64 -1.72
CA GLU A 185 -19.19 22.76 -0.75
C GLU A 185 -18.07 22.72 0.28
N CYS A 186 -17.47 21.54 0.49
CA CYS A 186 -16.33 21.38 1.40
C CYS A 186 -14.96 21.47 0.70
N ASP A 187 -14.93 21.62 -0.62
CA ASP A 187 -13.69 21.61 -1.40
C ASP A 187 -12.90 20.29 -1.18
N ALA A 188 -13.61 19.18 -1.18
CA ALA A 188 -13.11 17.86 -0.80
C ALA A 188 -13.12 16.87 -1.99
N GLU A 189 -13.11 17.39 -3.23
CA GLU A 189 -12.99 16.62 -4.48
C GLU A 189 -11.54 16.23 -4.74
#